data_8b3f3f452b0d8f5fcd054a0ac561f142
#
_entry.id   8b3f3f452b0d8f5fcd054a0ac561f142
#
_cell.length_a   1.000
_cell.length_b   1.000
_cell.length_c   1.000
_cell.angle_alpha   90.00
_cell.angle_beta   90.00
_cell.angle_gamma   90.00
#
_symmetry.space_group_name_H-M   'P 1'
#
loop_
_entity.id
_entity.type
_entity.pdbx_description
1 polymer ?
#
loop_
_entity_poly.entity_id
_entity_poly.type
_entity_poly.pdbx_seq_one_letter_code
_entity_poly.pdbx_strand_id
1 'polypeptide(L)'
;MEPTVFTCVSVGVTSLLLVLNGMVCLLNVENACLVTQSISIVMLIIGASLLVPVVGCLYAAQADICEADDQEQTRLLEMQGRRYEARPRKQPQRVLIYLYAGHLLSAWGDRMWQFAVPILFMEIFVDTLQPSACFSLVMYTTCLVAMPSVGRQLDAVNRWKAMRLAIVLENITIVVCTALLGAMLLLTGADGLHKPEWTWLLTLLFVGTLICGGVGQVLSEAQTLSIERDWVVVIAQNSGVERSSALMDLNSNLRRIDLACKILGPLAFGVIMDFAGRDPTKRAMIGVSTVAIWNGLSTPLEYFMTRDIYTLIPELATKDDELRPQYEEEQKLDEADSKTTLSRYAALWRNYIRHPVFLLSFSYGALYMTILDNGSLNTAYLKWRGVPDSLLGFSRGVGAMFGLLGTVLFPYLRRTISRLERVAVVSIWLFWLCLVPVLLVFLQAGESRMSDYVMLSCMVGARMWLWCGDLAETQIMQEWIKPRHCGAINAMQTATYQLFFMIIQLMGVVFHDPSQFQALVFFSVSTILAAAVGFTYWDARFGQHRSLYVQSQQ
;
A
#
# COMPACT_ATOMS: atom_id res chain seq x y z
N MET A 1 20.08 -18.80 5.98
CA MET A 1 19.06 -18.77 7.03
C MET A 1 19.30 -19.94 7.92
N GLU A 2 19.63 -19.72 9.17
CA GLU A 2 19.76 -20.85 10.10
C GLU A 2 18.41 -21.58 10.20
N PRO A 3 18.42 -22.92 10.18
CA PRO A 3 17.18 -23.72 10.24
C PRO A 3 16.28 -23.36 11.44
N THR A 4 16.89 -22.89 12.52
CA THR A 4 16.23 -22.46 13.76
C THR A 4 15.31 -21.24 13.57
N VAL A 5 15.74 -20.22 12.84
CA VAL A 5 14.93 -18.99 12.61
C VAL A 5 13.74 -19.29 11.71
N PHE A 6 13.93 -20.10 10.67
CA PHE A 6 12.82 -20.51 9.81
C PHE A 6 11.79 -21.34 10.57
N THR A 7 12.24 -22.26 11.43
CA THR A 7 11.36 -23.09 12.26
C THR A 7 10.60 -22.22 13.28
N CYS A 8 11.27 -21.28 13.96
CA CYS A 8 10.63 -20.37 14.92
C CYS A 8 9.57 -19.49 14.25
N VAL A 9 9.88 -18.92 13.07
CA VAL A 9 8.92 -18.08 12.33
C VAL A 9 7.72 -18.91 11.85
N SER A 10 7.95 -20.11 11.32
CA SER A 10 6.87 -21.01 10.87
C SER A 10 5.96 -21.43 12.04
N VAL A 11 6.54 -21.79 13.18
CA VAL A 11 5.80 -22.15 14.40
C VAL A 11 5.02 -20.94 14.92
N GLY A 12 5.60 -19.73 14.91
CA GLY A 12 4.92 -18.51 15.34
C GLY A 12 3.68 -18.19 14.48
N VAL A 13 3.79 -18.33 13.14
CA VAL A 13 2.66 -18.15 12.23
C VAL A 13 1.56 -19.18 12.47
N THR A 14 1.94 -20.45 12.58
CA THR A 14 0.97 -21.52 12.85
C THR A 14 0.25 -21.30 14.17
N SER A 15 0.98 -20.89 15.20
CA SER A 15 0.43 -20.58 16.53
C SER A 15 -0.55 -19.41 16.48
N LEU A 16 -0.22 -18.36 15.74
CA LEU A 16 -1.07 -17.19 15.57
C LEU A 16 -2.35 -17.53 14.83
N LEU A 17 -2.28 -18.35 13.78
CA LEU A 17 -3.44 -18.84 13.05
C LEU A 17 -4.35 -19.71 13.91
N LEU A 18 -3.77 -20.55 14.78
CA LEU A 18 -4.54 -21.37 15.74
C LEU A 18 -5.26 -20.51 16.77
N VAL A 19 -4.61 -19.45 17.29
CA VAL A 19 -5.24 -18.50 18.23
C VAL A 19 -6.39 -17.76 17.55
N LEU A 20 -6.18 -17.25 16.32
CA LEU A 20 -7.22 -16.54 15.58
C LEU A 20 -8.41 -17.45 15.25
N ASN A 21 -8.17 -18.67 14.79
CA ASN A 21 -9.24 -19.63 14.54
C ASN A 21 -9.99 -20.01 15.82
N GLY A 22 -9.29 -20.20 16.92
CA GLY A 22 -9.89 -20.45 18.23
C GLY A 22 -10.77 -19.29 18.70
N MET A 23 -10.31 -18.04 18.56
CA MET A 23 -11.09 -16.84 18.92
C MET A 23 -12.35 -16.70 18.05
N VAL A 24 -12.23 -16.88 16.72
CA VAL A 24 -13.37 -16.77 15.81
C VAL A 24 -14.42 -17.86 16.10
N CYS A 25 -14.00 -19.07 16.40
CA CYS A 25 -14.92 -20.15 16.77
C CYS A 25 -15.60 -19.88 18.14
N LEU A 26 -14.91 -19.26 19.11
CA LEU A 26 -15.49 -18.89 20.40
C LEU A 26 -16.48 -17.73 20.32
N LEU A 27 -16.26 -16.76 19.42
CA LEU A 27 -17.17 -15.63 19.21
C LEU A 27 -18.50 -16.06 18.57
N ASN A 28 -18.58 -17.25 17.99
CA ASN A 28 -19.78 -17.80 17.35
C ASN A 28 -20.58 -18.74 18.27
N VAL A 29 -20.70 -18.38 19.55
CA VAL A 29 -21.14 -19.24 20.66
C VAL A 29 -22.61 -19.69 20.61
N GLU A 30 -23.49 -19.01 19.87
CA GLU A 30 -24.93 -19.30 19.94
C GLU A 30 -25.38 -20.64 19.29
N ASN A 31 -24.52 -21.27 18.45
CA ASN A 31 -24.88 -22.53 17.77
C ASN A 31 -23.77 -23.58 17.68
N ALA A 32 -22.66 -23.45 18.42
CA ALA A 32 -21.58 -24.40 18.33
C ALA A 32 -21.78 -25.59 19.27
N CYS A 33 -21.69 -26.81 18.71
CA CYS A 33 -21.65 -28.05 19.47
C CYS A 33 -20.48 -28.00 20.49
N LEU A 34 -20.67 -28.58 21.68
CA LEU A 34 -19.66 -28.65 22.75
C LEU A 34 -18.27 -29.13 22.26
N VAL A 35 -18.24 -30.01 21.25
CA VAL A 35 -17.01 -30.51 20.62
C VAL A 35 -16.26 -29.41 19.90
N THR A 36 -16.95 -28.49 19.21
CA THR A 36 -16.34 -27.37 18.49
C THR A 36 -15.74 -26.33 19.45
N GLN A 37 -16.43 -26.06 20.57
CA GLN A 37 -15.91 -25.20 21.61
C GLN A 37 -14.65 -25.78 22.27
N SER A 38 -14.65 -27.09 22.58
CA SER A 38 -13.49 -27.76 23.15
C SER A 38 -12.28 -27.74 22.23
N ILE A 39 -12.47 -27.99 20.93
CA ILE A 39 -11.43 -27.90 19.91
C ILE A 39 -10.90 -26.47 19.79
N SER A 40 -11.75 -25.47 19.85
CA SER A 40 -11.36 -24.05 19.77
C SER A 40 -10.53 -23.61 20.97
N ILE A 41 -10.88 -24.06 22.18
CA ILE A 41 -10.11 -23.79 23.41
C ILE A 41 -8.75 -24.50 23.34
N VAL A 42 -8.70 -25.75 22.90
CA VAL A 42 -7.44 -26.49 22.71
C VAL A 42 -6.55 -25.80 21.70
N MET A 43 -7.08 -25.34 20.56
CA MET A 43 -6.34 -24.58 19.55
C MET A 43 -5.80 -23.25 20.09
N LEU A 44 -6.59 -22.53 20.91
CA LEU A 44 -6.15 -21.32 21.59
C LEU A 44 -5.00 -21.56 22.57
N ILE A 45 -5.10 -22.62 23.39
CA ILE A 45 -4.07 -23.00 24.36
C ILE A 45 -2.78 -23.44 23.64
N ILE A 46 -2.88 -24.27 22.62
CA ILE A 46 -1.73 -24.72 21.82
C ILE A 46 -1.07 -23.52 21.12
N GLY A 47 -1.86 -22.67 20.49
CA GLY A 47 -1.36 -21.49 19.80
C GLY A 47 -0.64 -20.51 20.74
N ALA A 48 -1.22 -20.22 21.90
CA ALA A 48 -0.61 -19.37 22.92
C ALA A 48 0.66 -20.00 23.52
N SER A 49 0.65 -21.29 23.79
CA SER A 49 1.80 -22.02 24.34
C SER A 49 2.99 -22.09 23.38
N LEU A 50 2.75 -22.08 22.08
CA LEU A 50 3.79 -22.06 21.05
C LEU A 50 4.31 -20.64 20.75
N LEU A 51 3.54 -19.60 21.02
CA LEU A 51 3.95 -18.19 20.82
C LEU A 51 5.02 -17.75 21.82
N VAL A 52 4.92 -18.17 23.08
CA VAL A 52 5.86 -17.78 24.15
C VAL A 52 7.30 -18.20 23.86
N PRO A 53 7.61 -19.49 23.55
CA PRO A 53 8.97 -19.89 23.22
C PRO A 53 9.50 -19.27 21.93
N VAL A 54 8.63 -18.98 20.94
CA VAL A 54 9.04 -18.29 19.70
C VAL A 54 9.51 -16.85 19.99
N VAL A 55 8.78 -16.11 20.82
CA VAL A 55 9.19 -14.77 21.25
C VAL A 55 10.50 -14.83 22.03
N GLY A 56 10.67 -15.85 22.90
CA GLY A 56 11.90 -16.07 23.66
C GLY A 56 13.10 -16.40 22.77
N CYS A 57 12.94 -17.30 21.79
CA CYS A 57 13.99 -17.61 20.80
C CYS A 57 14.37 -16.42 19.93
N LEU A 58 13.39 -15.61 19.54
CA LEU A 58 13.62 -14.39 18.77
C LEU A 58 14.38 -13.34 19.59
N TYR A 59 14.09 -13.21 20.89
CA TYR A 59 14.83 -12.34 21.82
C TYR A 59 16.26 -12.79 22.07
N ALA A 60 16.49 -14.11 22.25
CA ALA A 60 17.82 -14.67 22.43
C ALA A 60 18.69 -14.50 21.16
N ALA A 61 18.14 -14.76 19.99
CA ALA A 61 18.84 -14.56 18.72
C ALA A 61 19.18 -13.08 18.48
N GLN A 62 18.41 -12.13 19.01
CA GLN A 62 18.70 -10.70 18.93
C GLN A 62 19.91 -10.31 19.80
N ALA A 63 20.08 -10.91 20.97
CA ALA A 63 21.20 -10.61 21.88
C ALA A 63 22.53 -11.07 21.26
N ASP A 64 22.58 -12.30 20.71
CA ASP A 64 23.77 -12.86 20.10
C ASP A 64 24.22 -12.12 18.82
N ILE A 65 23.26 -11.57 18.06
CA ILE A 65 23.53 -10.81 16.82
C ILE A 65 24.05 -9.40 17.14
N CYS A 66 23.54 -8.75 18.19
CA CYS A 66 24.01 -7.43 18.58
C CYS A 66 25.48 -7.43 19.02
N GLU A 67 25.96 -8.49 19.70
CA GLU A 67 27.38 -8.60 20.09
C GLU A 67 28.31 -8.89 18.89
N ALA A 68 27.86 -9.69 17.92
CA ALA A 68 28.64 -10.02 16.71
C ALA A 68 28.72 -8.83 15.74
N ASP A 69 27.65 -8.07 15.59
CA ASP A 69 27.54 -6.93 14.66
C ASP A 69 28.38 -5.72 15.14
N ASP A 70 28.44 -5.46 16.45
CA ASP A 70 29.27 -4.41 17.03
C ASP A 70 30.77 -4.65 16.80
N GLN A 71 31.23 -5.91 16.84
CA GLN A 71 32.63 -6.24 16.60
C GLN A 71 33.02 -6.18 15.12
N GLU A 72 32.14 -6.59 14.22
CA GLU A 72 32.38 -6.54 12.77
C GLU A 72 32.25 -5.13 12.25
N GLN A 73 31.29 -4.34 12.75
CA GLN A 73 31.09 -2.94 12.42
C GLN A 73 32.25 -2.07 12.90
N THR A 74 32.82 -2.35 14.08
CA THR A 74 34.02 -1.67 14.58
C THR A 74 35.23 -1.96 13.68
N ARG A 75 35.43 -3.20 13.22
CA ARG A 75 36.51 -3.57 12.29
C ARG A 75 36.33 -2.94 10.90
N LEU A 76 35.11 -2.88 10.38
CA LEU A 76 34.80 -2.25 9.08
C LEU A 76 34.96 -0.74 9.15
N LEU A 77 34.59 -0.10 10.26
CA LEU A 77 34.80 1.33 10.49
C LEU A 77 36.28 1.70 10.61
N GLU A 78 37.10 0.85 11.22
CA GLU A 78 38.55 1.04 11.26
C GLU A 78 39.23 0.92 9.89
N MET A 79 38.71 0.07 9.00
CA MET A 79 39.21 -0.07 7.63
C MET A 79 38.69 1.05 6.68
N GLN A 80 37.48 1.56 6.88
CA GLN A 80 36.93 2.67 6.12
C GLN A 80 37.38 4.05 6.59
N GLY A 81 37.90 4.18 7.83
CA GLY A 81 38.31 5.44 8.45
C GLY A 81 39.47 6.18 7.77
N ARG A 82 39.97 5.68 6.63
CA ARG A 82 40.98 6.38 5.80
C ARG A 82 40.46 6.98 4.50
N ARG A 83 39.18 6.90 4.17
CA ARG A 83 38.68 7.34 2.85
C ARG A 83 37.58 8.40 2.82
N TYR A 84 36.95 8.74 3.94
CA TYR A 84 35.94 9.82 3.94
C TYR A 84 35.94 10.61 5.25
N GLU A 85 36.62 11.75 5.26
CA GLU A 85 36.36 12.85 6.20
C GLU A 85 35.12 13.66 5.75
N ALA A 86 33.99 13.01 5.52
CA ALA A 86 32.72 13.70 5.52
C ALA A 86 32.12 13.57 6.92
N ARG A 87 32.22 14.65 7.72
CA ARG A 87 31.58 14.71 9.04
C ARG A 87 30.13 14.31 8.91
N PRO A 88 29.62 13.31 9.68
CA PRO A 88 28.21 12.97 9.70
C PRO A 88 27.42 14.20 10.18
N ARG A 89 26.76 14.90 9.28
CA ARG A 89 25.83 15.96 9.62
C ARG A 89 24.60 15.26 10.23
N LYS A 90 24.46 15.30 11.56
CA LYS A 90 23.21 14.86 12.20
C LYS A 90 22.06 15.58 11.50
N GLN A 91 21.18 14.81 10.89
CA GLN A 91 19.97 15.34 10.25
C GLN A 91 19.21 16.21 11.26
N PRO A 92 18.80 17.43 10.90
CA PRO A 92 17.98 18.24 11.79
C PRO A 92 16.70 17.47 12.13
N GLN A 93 16.38 17.25 13.39
CA GLN A 93 15.14 16.60 13.83
C GLN A 93 13.89 17.20 13.17
N ARG A 94 13.95 18.49 12.83
CA ARG A 94 12.90 19.22 12.10
C ARG A 94 12.53 18.59 10.76
N VAL A 95 13.49 18.04 10.00
CA VAL A 95 13.25 17.40 8.71
C VAL A 95 12.34 16.18 8.88
N LEU A 96 12.63 15.34 9.87
CA LEU A 96 11.81 14.16 10.16
C LEU A 96 10.42 14.54 10.65
N ILE A 97 10.31 15.55 11.51
CA ILE A 97 9.02 16.05 12.00
C ILE A 97 8.17 16.55 10.82
N TYR A 98 8.73 17.38 9.95
CA TYR A 98 8.02 17.91 8.79
C TYR A 98 7.66 16.82 7.78
N LEU A 99 8.55 15.84 7.54
CA LEU A 99 8.27 14.69 6.68
C LEU A 99 7.08 13.87 7.20
N TYR A 100 7.12 13.49 8.48
CA TYR A 100 6.06 12.66 9.06
C TYR A 100 4.75 13.43 9.23
N ALA A 101 4.80 14.70 9.62
CA ALA A 101 3.61 15.54 9.76
C ALA A 101 2.97 15.85 8.40
N GLY A 102 3.77 16.20 7.39
CA GLY A 102 3.28 16.42 6.03
C GLY A 102 2.65 15.15 5.45
N HIS A 103 3.32 14.01 5.60
CA HIS A 103 2.77 12.71 5.17
C HIS A 103 1.48 12.32 5.93
N LEU A 104 1.39 12.63 7.22
CA LEU A 104 0.17 12.42 8.01
C LEU A 104 -1.00 13.25 7.47
N LEU A 105 -0.77 14.52 7.16
CA LEU A 105 -1.83 15.42 6.66
C LEU A 105 -2.36 14.96 5.29
N SER A 106 -1.45 14.63 4.36
CA SER A 106 -1.78 14.11 3.04
C SER A 106 -2.49 12.75 3.14
N ALA A 107 -1.88 11.77 3.80
CA ALA A 107 -2.47 10.44 3.94
C ALA A 107 -3.84 10.44 4.64
N TRP A 108 -4.05 11.32 5.63
CA TRP A 108 -5.36 11.47 6.27
C TRP A 108 -6.42 11.98 5.30
N GLY A 109 -6.10 13.02 4.53
CA GLY A 109 -6.97 13.57 3.50
C GLY A 109 -7.37 12.52 2.48
N ASP A 110 -6.39 11.79 1.95
CA ASP A 110 -6.58 10.74 0.96
C ASP A 110 -7.47 9.60 1.47
N ARG A 111 -7.20 9.10 2.69
CA ARG A 111 -7.99 8.00 3.26
C ARG A 111 -9.42 8.40 3.58
N MET A 112 -9.61 9.64 4.05
CA MET A 112 -10.94 10.19 4.29
C MET A 112 -11.69 10.38 2.97
N TRP A 113 -11.05 10.92 1.92
CA TRP A 113 -11.60 11.09 0.59
C TRP A 113 -12.01 9.75 -0.05
N GLN A 114 -11.10 8.76 -0.06
CA GLN A 114 -11.37 7.43 -0.62
C GLN A 114 -12.56 6.73 0.05
N PHE A 115 -12.79 6.99 1.33
CA PHE A 115 -13.92 6.44 2.07
C PHE A 115 -15.21 7.23 1.84
N ALA A 116 -15.12 8.56 1.78
CA ALA A 116 -16.27 9.46 1.67
C ALA A 116 -16.99 9.35 0.32
N VAL A 117 -16.23 9.29 -0.79
CA VAL A 117 -16.80 9.35 -2.15
C VAL A 117 -17.82 8.25 -2.42
N PRO A 118 -17.55 6.95 -2.17
CA PRO A 118 -18.54 5.90 -2.36
C PRO A 118 -19.81 6.10 -1.53
N ILE A 119 -19.68 6.58 -0.30
CA ILE A 119 -20.81 6.86 0.59
C ILE A 119 -21.65 8.01 0.03
N LEU A 120 -21.01 9.10 -0.39
CA LEU A 120 -21.70 10.25 -0.97
C LEU A 120 -22.42 9.90 -2.27
N PHE A 121 -21.82 9.05 -3.12
CA PHE A 121 -22.52 8.54 -4.30
C PHE A 121 -23.74 7.68 -3.95
N MET A 122 -23.69 6.88 -2.88
CA MET A 122 -24.85 6.11 -2.44
C MET A 122 -25.98 6.99 -1.87
N GLU A 123 -25.65 8.14 -1.29
CA GLU A 123 -26.65 9.13 -0.83
C GLU A 123 -27.31 9.85 -2.02
N ILE A 124 -26.57 10.10 -3.12
CA ILE A 124 -27.08 10.75 -4.33
C ILE A 124 -27.86 9.77 -5.21
N PHE A 125 -27.28 8.59 -5.46
CA PHE A 125 -27.80 7.57 -6.37
C PHE A 125 -28.25 6.34 -5.58
N VAL A 126 -29.43 6.44 -5.02
CA VAL A 126 -30.03 5.40 -4.20
C VAL A 126 -30.25 4.12 -5.04
N ASP A 127 -30.07 2.95 -4.43
CA ASP A 127 -30.23 1.62 -5.03
C ASP A 127 -29.31 1.27 -6.22
N THR A 128 -28.23 2.01 -6.43
CA THR A 128 -27.26 1.68 -7.47
C THR A 128 -25.82 1.92 -7.05
N LEU A 129 -24.95 0.94 -7.28
CA LEU A 129 -23.52 1.06 -7.07
C LEU A 129 -22.78 1.51 -8.34
N GLN A 130 -23.48 1.68 -9.46
CA GLN A 130 -22.88 2.01 -10.75
C GLN A 130 -22.04 3.29 -10.72
N PRO A 131 -22.49 4.42 -10.14
CA PRO A 131 -21.70 5.65 -10.11
C PRO A 131 -20.37 5.48 -9.35
N SER A 132 -20.39 4.80 -8.20
CA SER A 132 -19.17 4.49 -7.43
C SER A 132 -18.22 3.56 -8.21
N ALA A 133 -18.76 2.56 -8.90
CA ALA A 133 -17.97 1.65 -9.73
C ALA A 133 -17.36 2.39 -10.93
N CYS A 134 -18.13 3.24 -11.61
CA CYS A 134 -17.62 4.08 -12.70
C CYS A 134 -16.50 5.02 -12.22
N PHE A 135 -16.67 5.64 -11.05
CA PHE A 135 -15.66 6.51 -10.47
C PHE A 135 -14.35 5.75 -10.23
N SER A 136 -14.41 4.59 -9.56
CA SER A 136 -13.23 3.76 -9.31
C SER A 136 -12.56 3.30 -10.61
N LEU A 137 -13.35 2.88 -11.60
CA LEU A 137 -12.83 2.44 -12.90
C LEU A 137 -12.10 3.57 -13.64
N VAL A 138 -12.66 4.79 -13.62
CA VAL A 138 -12.01 5.96 -14.22
C VAL A 138 -10.72 6.29 -13.50
N MET A 139 -10.69 6.25 -12.17
CA MET A 139 -9.47 6.47 -11.38
C MET A 139 -8.36 5.48 -11.77
N TYR A 140 -8.64 4.18 -11.77
CA TYR A 140 -7.65 3.15 -12.13
C TYR A 140 -7.19 3.28 -13.58
N THR A 141 -8.11 3.52 -14.50
CA THR A 141 -7.79 3.70 -15.93
C THR A 141 -6.93 4.93 -16.17
N THR A 142 -7.26 6.06 -15.51
CA THR A 142 -6.49 7.30 -15.62
C THR A 142 -5.06 7.12 -15.11
N CYS A 143 -4.88 6.44 -13.96
CA CYS A 143 -3.55 6.11 -13.44
C CYS A 143 -2.80 5.18 -14.39
N LEU A 144 -3.43 4.10 -14.88
CA LEU A 144 -2.79 3.15 -15.81
C LEU A 144 -2.23 3.88 -17.04
N VAL A 145 -2.98 4.82 -17.59
CA VAL A 145 -2.60 5.55 -18.81
C VAL A 145 -1.64 6.71 -18.53
N ALA A 146 -1.86 7.48 -17.46
CA ALA A 146 -1.10 8.70 -17.19
C ALA A 146 0.24 8.45 -16.47
N MET A 147 0.29 7.49 -15.53
CA MET A 147 1.46 7.30 -14.66
C MET A 147 2.78 7.07 -15.41
N PRO A 148 2.85 6.28 -16.50
CA PRO A 148 4.10 6.13 -17.25
C PRO A 148 4.68 7.46 -17.75
N SER A 149 3.82 8.39 -18.18
CA SER A 149 4.23 9.72 -18.64
C SER A 149 4.58 10.65 -17.47
N VAL A 150 3.80 10.58 -16.39
CA VAL A 150 4.04 11.35 -15.15
C VAL A 150 5.37 10.96 -14.50
N GLY A 151 5.66 9.66 -14.40
CA GLY A 151 6.92 9.18 -13.82
C GLY A 151 8.15 9.70 -14.56
N ARG A 152 8.10 9.72 -15.90
CA ARG A 152 9.16 10.33 -16.72
C ARG A 152 9.28 11.84 -16.46
N GLN A 153 8.16 12.54 -16.31
CA GLN A 153 8.17 13.97 -15.98
C GLN A 153 8.75 14.24 -14.58
N LEU A 154 8.45 13.38 -13.61
CA LEU A 154 9.04 13.46 -12.26
C LEU A 154 10.56 13.29 -12.28
N ASP A 155 11.09 12.47 -13.18
CA ASP A 155 12.53 12.34 -13.37
C ASP A 155 13.16 13.57 -14.03
N ALA A 156 12.47 14.22 -14.97
CA ALA A 156 12.97 15.32 -15.78
C ALA A 156 12.80 16.72 -15.10
N VAL A 157 11.78 16.88 -14.26
CA VAL A 157 11.44 18.18 -13.64
C VAL A 157 12.11 18.32 -12.28
N ASN A 158 12.41 19.59 -11.91
CA ASN A 158 12.91 19.93 -10.57
C ASN A 158 11.98 19.36 -9.48
N ARG A 159 12.59 18.69 -8.46
CA ARG A 159 11.87 18.03 -7.36
C ARG A 159 10.89 18.94 -6.64
N TRP A 160 11.31 20.18 -6.33
CA TRP A 160 10.44 21.13 -5.67
C TRP A 160 9.29 21.58 -6.58
N LYS A 161 9.58 21.82 -7.86
CA LYS A 161 8.55 22.23 -8.82
C LYS A 161 7.50 21.14 -9.01
N ALA A 162 7.92 19.89 -9.15
CA ALA A 162 7.04 18.73 -9.28
C ALA A 162 6.17 18.55 -8.03
N MET A 163 6.79 18.56 -6.85
CA MET A 163 6.10 18.36 -5.57
C MET A 163 5.09 19.48 -5.29
N ARG A 164 5.51 20.74 -5.45
CA ARG A 164 4.63 21.90 -5.28
C ARG A 164 3.40 21.82 -6.18
N LEU A 165 3.61 21.42 -7.44
CA LEU A 165 2.52 21.29 -8.40
C LEU A 165 1.56 20.15 -8.00
N ALA A 166 2.12 19.01 -7.59
CA ALA A 166 1.32 17.86 -7.13
C ALA A 166 0.45 18.25 -5.93
N ILE A 167 1.03 18.79 -4.84
CA ILE A 167 0.31 19.18 -3.63
C ILE A 167 -0.83 20.16 -3.95
N VAL A 168 -0.54 21.23 -4.70
CA VAL A 168 -1.53 22.28 -4.95
C VAL A 168 -2.65 21.79 -5.88
N LEU A 169 -2.31 21.13 -6.98
CA LEU A 169 -3.31 20.66 -7.94
C LEU A 169 -4.16 19.51 -7.39
N GLU A 170 -3.56 18.58 -6.63
CA GLU A 170 -4.29 17.50 -5.98
C GLU A 170 -5.37 18.04 -5.06
N ASN A 171 -5.00 18.91 -4.12
CA ASN A 171 -5.96 19.48 -3.18
C ASN A 171 -7.02 20.37 -3.88
N ILE A 172 -6.65 21.13 -4.92
CA ILE A 172 -7.62 21.87 -5.74
C ILE A 172 -8.60 20.91 -6.41
N THR A 173 -8.13 19.82 -7.01
CA THR A 173 -9.01 18.85 -7.68
C THR A 173 -9.95 18.16 -6.70
N ILE A 174 -9.52 17.85 -5.48
CA ILE A 174 -10.38 17.29 -4.43
C ILE A 174 -11.44 18.32 -4.01
N VAL A 175 -11.06 19.59 -3.78
CA VAL A 175 -12.01 20.64 -3.42
C VAL A 175 -13.02 20.89 -4.54
N VAL A 176 -12.60 20.92 -5.80
CA VAL A 176 -13.50 21.04 -6.95
C VAL A 176 -14.44 19.83 -7.05
N CYS A 177 -13.90 18.62 -6.87
CA CYS A 177 -14.67 17.38 -6.89
C CYS A 177 -15.73 17.35 -5.78
N THR A 178 -15.39 17.79 -4.57
CA THR A 178 -16.34 17.93 -3.47
C THR A 178 -17.41 19.01 -3.75
N ALA A 179 -17.04 20.11 -4.39
CA ALA A 179 -18.01 21.13 -4.82
C ALA A 179 -19.00 20.60 -5.87
N LEU A 180 -18.52 19.79 -6.83
CA LEU A 180 -19.38 19.14 -7.82
C LEU A 180 -20.32 18.11 -7.17
N LEU A 181 -19.84 17.30 -6.21
CA LEU A 181 -20.67 16.40 -5.42
C LEU A 181 -21.72 17.16 -4.60
N GLY A 182 -21.34 18.27 -3.97
CA GLY A 182 -22.27 19.15 -3.26
C GLY A 182 -23.35 19.75 -4.17
N ALA A 183 -22.98 20.18 -5.38
CA ALA A 183 -23.93 20.65 -6.38
C ALA A 183 -24.89 19.54 -6.82
N MET A 184 -24.41 18.32 -7.03
CA MET A 184 -25.26 17.16 -7.32
C MET A 184 -26.26 16.89 -6.18
N LEU A 185 -25.82 16.92 -4.92
CA LEU A 185 -26.68 16.77 -3.75
C LEU A 185 -27.76 17.87 -3.65
N LEU A 186 -27.43 19.11 -4.00
CA LEU A 186 -28.40 20.22 -4.01
C LEU A 186 -29.44 20.07 -5.12
N LEU A 187 -29.06 19.46 -6.26
CA LEU A 187 -29.97 19.25 -7.38
C LEU A 187 -30.91 18.07 -7.17
N THR A 188 -30.41 16.98 -6.57
CA THR A 188 -31.15 15.72 -6.45
C THR A 188 -31.86 15.56 -5.10
N GLY A 189 -31.40 16.29 -4.06
CA GLY A 189 -31.70 15.94 -2.67
C GLY A 189 -31.09 14.59 -2.28
N ALA A 190 -31.05 14.30 -1.00
CA ALA A 190 -30.67 12.98 -0.49
C ALA A 190 -31.88 12.32 0.19
N ASP A 191 -33.09 12.52 -0.34
CA ASP A 191 -34.34 12.10 0.28
C ASP A 191 -34.52 10.57 0.29
N GLY A 192 -33.66 9.83 -0.42
CA GLY A 192 -33.66 8.36 -0.47
C GLY A 192 -34.92 7.74 -1.08
N LEU A 193 -35.90 8.57 -1.48
CA LEU A 193 -37.23 8.17 -1.93
C LEU A 193 -37.37 8.15 -3.46
N HIS A 194 -36.58 8.92 -4.17
CA HIS A 194 -36.67 9.03 -5.61
C HIS A 194 -35.31 8.79 -6.28
N LYS A 195 -35.30 7.94 -7.32
CA LYS A 195 -34.12 7.79 -8.19
C LYS A 195 -33.96 9.12 -8.95
N PRO A 196 -32.76 9.76 -8.90
CA PRO A 196 -32.57 11.00 -9.62
C PRO A 196 -32.74 10.77 -11.12
N GLU A 197 -33.55 11.61 -11.77
CA GLU A 197 -33.64 11.61 -13.22
C GLU A 197 -32.33 12.15 -13.81
N TRP A 198 -31.78 11.43 -14.78
CA TRP A 198 -30.56 11.85 -15.47
C TRP A 198 -30.85 13.07 -16.36
N THR A 199 -30.61 14.25 -15.80
CA THR A 199 -30.64 15.51 -16.56
C THR A 199 -29.26 15.75 -17.18
N TRP A 200 -29.21 16.59 -18.23
CA TRP A 200 -27.93 16.97 -18.83
C TRP A 200 -26.99 17.64 -17.83
N LEU A 201 -27.52 18.42 -16.89
CA LEU A 201 -26.75 19.09 -15.85
C LEU A 201 -26.16 18.07 -14.84
N LEU A 202 -26.97 17.11 -14.39
CA LEU A 202 -26.50 16.04 -13.49
C LEU A 202 -25.41 15.20 -14.17
N THR A 203 -25.59 14.89 -15.46
CA THR A 203 -24.59 14.17 -16.25
C THR A 203 -23.28 14.96 -16.36
N LEU A 204 -23.36 16.26 -16.61
CA LEU A 204 -22.18 17.14 -16.70
C LEU A 204 -21.43 17.21 -15.37
N LEU A 205 -22.13 17.37 -14.24
CA LEU A 205 -21.53 17.36 -12.90
C LEU A 205 -20.89 16.02 -12.58
N PHE A 206 -21.55 14.92 -12.93
CA PHE A 206 -21.01 13.58 -12.72
C PHE A 206 -19.74 13.35 -13.54
N VAL A 207 -19.75 13.66 -14.83
CA VAL A 207 -18.56 13.55 -15.70
C VAL A 207 -17.43 14.45 -15.20
N GLY A 208 -17.74 15.66 -14.75
CA GLY A 208 -16.77 16.56 -14.11
C GLY A 208 -16.14 15.94 -12.87
N THR A 209 -16.96 15.28 -12.03
CA THR A 209 -16.50 14.57 -10.83
C THR A 209 -15.57 13.39 -11.20
N LEU A 210 -15.90 12.62 -12.25
CA LEU A 210 -15.06 11.54 -12.75
C LEU A 210 -13.69 12.04 -13.23
N ILE A 211 -13.67 13.14 -13.99
CA ILE A 211 -12.43 13.74 -14.51
C ILE A 211 -11.57 14.26 -13.36
N CYS A 212 -12.16 15.06 -12.44
CA CYS A 212 -11.44 15.58 -11.27
C CYS A 212 -10.92 14.45 -10.40
N GLY A 213 -11.72 13.40 -10.13
CA GLY A 213 -11.29 12.23 -9.37
C GLY A 213 -10.11 11.52 -10.00
N GLY A 214 -10.15 11.28 -11.32
CA GLY A 214 -9.06 10.65 -12.07
C GLY A 214 -7.77 11.49 -12.04
N VAL A 215 -7.86 12.80 -12.25
CA VAL A 215 -6.71 13.72 -12.16
C VAL A 215 -6.17 13.77 -10.74
N GLY A 216 -7.04 13.91 -9.72
CA GLY A 216 -6.64 13.91 -8.32
C GLY A 216 -5.88 12.64 -7.93
N GLN A 217 -6.35 11.45 -8.36
CA GLN A 217 -5.66 10.19 -8.09
C GLN A 217 -4.26 10.14 -8.71
N VAL A 218 -4.10 10.61 -9.94
CA VAL A 218 -2.77 10.67 -10.60
C VAL A 218 -1.82 11.60 -9.84
N LEU A 219 -2.32 12.72 -9.34
CA LEU A 219 -1.52 13.69 -8.57
C LEU A 219 -1.13 13.14 -7.19
N SER A 220 -2.04 12.45 -6.50
CA SER A 220 -1.77 11.74 -5.23
C SER A 220 -0.69 10.67 -5.41
N GLU A 221 -0.80 9.85 -6.45
CA GLU A 221 0.24 8.86 -6.78
C GLU A 221 1.59 9.52 -7.12
N ALA A 222 1.58 10.64 -7.85
CA ALA A 222 2.80 11.39 -8.16
C ALA A 222 3.46 11.97 -6.91
N GLN A 223 2.67 12.49 -5.96
CA GLN A 223 3.14 12.98 -4.67
C GLN A 223 3.75 11.85 -3.83
N THR A 224 3.06 10.72 -3.72
CA THR A 224 3.53 9.53 -3.01
C THR A 224 4.84 9.00 -3.59
N LEU A 225 4.93 8.87 -4.91
CA LEU A 225 6.17 8.45 -5.59
C LEU A 225 7.32 9.42 -5.32
N SER A 226 7.06 10.72 -5.38
CA SER A 226 8.08 11.74 -5.12
C SER A 226 8.61 11.64 -3.70
N ILE A 227 7.75 11.52 -2.69
CA ILE A 227 8.16 11.43 -1.29
C ILE A 227 8.81 10.07 -1.01
N GLU A 228 8.09 8.98 -1.22
CA GLU A 228 8.51 7.66 -0.76
C GLU A 228 9.67 7.08 -1.58
N ARG A 229 9.72 7.35 -2.88
CA ARG A 229 10.70 6.71 -3.77
C ARG A 229 11.91 7.59 -4.13
N ASP A 230 11.80 8.92 -4.01
CA ASP A 230 12.90 9.84 -4.35
C ASP A 230 13.39 10.64 -3.13
N TRP A 231 12.54 11.45 -2.47
CA TRP A 231 12.98 12.29 -1.36
C TRP A 231 13.48 11.49 -0.16
N VAL A 232 12.80 10.44 0.24
CA VAL A 232 13.20 9.56 1.36
C VAL A 232 14.58 8.95 1.11
N VAL A 233 14.90 8.61 -0.13
CA VAL A 233 16.23 8.08 -0.50
C VAL A 233 17.33 9.10 -0.28
N VAL A 234 17.11 10.36 -0.68
CA VAL A 234 18.06 11.46 -0.46
C VAL A 234 18.19 11.81 1.04
N ILE A 235 17.06 11.83 1.74
CA ILE A 235 17.02 12.04 3.20
C ILE A 235 17.83 10.96 3.92
N ALA A 236 17.65 9.70 3.55
CA ALA A 236 18.39 8.58 4.13
C ALA A 236 19.91 8.67 3.89
N GLN A 237 20.33 9.08 2.69
CA GLN A 237 21.76 9.28 2.37
C GLN A 237 22.43 10.35 3.25
N ASN A 238 21.68 11.36 3.68
CA ASN A 238 22.16 12.47 4.49
C ASN A 238 21.92 12.29 6.00
N SER A 239 21.47 11.11 6.45
CA SER A 239 21.11 10.86 7.85
C SER A 239 22.30 10.70 8.80
N GLY A 240 23.51 10.49 8.27
CA GLY A 240 24.70 10.15 9.07
C GLY A 240 24.69 8.73 9.65
N VAL A 241 23.71 7.91 9.26
CA VAL A 241 23.58 6.49 9.58
C VAL A 241 23.74 5.70 8.28
N GLU A 242 23.98 4.39 8.37
CA GLU A 242 23.98 3.54 7.18
C GLU A 242 22.68 3.71 6.38
N ARG A 243 22.80 3.98 5.07
CA ARG A 243 21.68 4.27 4.17
C ARG A 243 20.56 3.24 4.26
N SER A 244 20.90 1.94 4.27
CA SER A 244 19.92 0.85 4.31
C SER A 244 19.13 0.86 5.63
N SER A 245 19.79 1.10 6.75
CA SER A 245 19.14 1.23 8.07
C SER A 245 18.24 2.47 8.15
N ALA A 246 18.71 3.61 7.64
CA ALA A 246 17.91 4.83 7.59
C ALA A 246 16.66 4.68 6.71
N LEU A 247 16.78 4.02 5.54
CA LEU A 247 15.64 3.70 4.67
C LEU A 247 14.63 2.80 5.35
N MET A 248 15.11 1.76 6.04
CA MET A 248 14.26 0.84 6.80
C MET A 248 13.40 1.59 7.84
N ASP A 249 14.01 2.49 8.61
CA ASP A 249 13.32 3.24 9.67
C ASP A 249 12.34 4.27 9.07
N LEU A 250 12.75 5.01 8.04
CA LEU A 250 11.89 5.98 7.36
C LEU A 250 10.68 5.32 6.73
N ASN A 251 10.88 4.26 5.94
CA ASN A 251 9.80 3.53 5.28
C ASN A 251 8.83 2.91 6.30
N SER A 252 9.37 2.31 7.37
CA SER A 252 8.53 1.71 8.42
C SER A 252 7.66 2.76 9.11
N ASN A 253 8.20 3.96 9.39
CA ASN A 253 7.44 5.03 10.04
C ASN A 253 6.40 5.63 9.11
N LEU A 254 6.73 5.90 7.83
CA LEU A 254 5.76 6.38 6.85
C LEU A 254 4.61 5.37 6.68
N ARG A 255 4.93 4.09 6.59
CA ARG A 255 3.92 3.03 6.48
C ARG A 255 3.04 2.89 7.72
N ARG A 256 3.60 3.12 8.93
CA ARG A 256 2.80 3.17 10.18
C ARG A 256 1.80 4.33 10.15
N ILE A 257 2.22 5.50 9.68
CA ILE A 257 1.34 6.67 9.51
C ILE A 257 0.22 6.35 8.52
N ASP A 258 0.57 5.81 7.35
CA ASP A 258 -0.41 5.43 6.32
C ASP A 258 -1.45 4.42 6.84
N LEU A 259 -1.01 3.37 7.54
CA LEU A 259 -1.90 2.38 8.13
C LEU A 259 -2.78 2.97 9.25
N ALA A 260 -2.25 3.87 10.06
CA ALA A 260 -3.03 4.57 11.08
C ALA A 260 -4.11 5.46 10.43
N CYS A 261 -3.75 6.22 9.39
CA CYS A 261 -4.70 7.03 8.63
C CYS A 261 -5.78 6.18 7.95
N LYS A 262 -5.42 5.01 7.44
CA LYS A 262 -6.35 4.07 6.81
C LYS A 262 -7.42 3.52 7.77
N ILE A 263 -7.12 3.49 9.07
CA ILE A 263 -8.08 3.11 10.12
C ILE A 263 -8.85 4.34 10.60
N LEU A 264 -8.12 5.38 11.00
CA LEU A 264 -8.68 6.53 11.71
C LEU A 264 -9.42 7.51 10.80
N GLY A 265 -9.01 7.66 9.53
CA GLY A 265 -9.67 8.54 8.58
C GLY A 265 -11.13 8.16 8.31
N PRO A 266 -11.43 6.91 7.89
CA PRO A 266 -12.80 6.42 7.77
C PRO A 266 -13.60 6.48 9.06
N LEU A 267 -12.98 6.15 10.20
CA LEU A 267 -13.63 6.22 11.51
C LEU A 267 -14.05 7.65 11.86
N ALA A 268 -13.13 8.61 11.70
CA ALA A 268 -13.42 10.02 11.97
C ALA A 268 -14.53 10.55 11.06
N PHE A 269 -14.50 10.21 9.76
CA PHE A 269 -15.55 10.58 8.83
C PHE A 269 -16.90 9.99 9.23
N GLY A 270 -16.96 8.70 9.58
CA GLY A 270 -18.18 8.03 10.04
C GLY A 270 -18.76 8.70 11.30
N VAL A 271 -17.92 9.00 12.29
CA VAL A 271 -18.33 9.72 13.51
C VAL A 271 -18.90 11.11 13.17
N ILE A 272 -18.25 11.85 12.28
CA ILE A 272 -18.76 13.17 11.85
C ILE A 272 -20.13 13.02 11.17
N MET A 273 -20.31 12.02 10.31
CA MET A 273 -21.58 11.73 9.66
C MET A 273 -22.69 11.36 10.66
N ASP A 274 -22.36 10.60 11.72
CA ASP A 274 -23.33 10.23 12.77
C ASP A 274 -23.79 11.45 13.59
N PHE A 275 -22.87 12.38 13.91
CA PHE A 275 -23.19 13.63 14.60
C PHE A 275 -23.89 14.66 13.72
N ALA A 276 -23.87 14.53 12.39
CA ALA A 276 -24.50 15.45 11.46
C ALA A 276 -26.04 15.45 11.50
N GLY A 277 -26.64 14.54 12.24
CA GLY A 277 -28.08 14.44 12.45
C GLY A 277 -28.77 13.43 11.51
N ARG A 278 -30.13 13.45 11.53
CA ARG A 278 -30.95 12.44 10.83
C ARG A 278 -31.34 12.84 9.41
N ASP A 279 -31.19 14.10 9.04
CA ASP A 279 -31.51 14.61 7.70
C ASP A 279 -30.41 14.14 6.71
N PRO A 280 -30.73 13.26 5.74
CA PRO A 280 -29.73 12.70 4.84
C PRO A 280 -29.00 13.77 4.03
N THR A 281 -29.72 14.80 3.53
CA THR A 281 -29.12 15.87 2.74
C THR A 281 -28.14 16.72 3.56
N LYS A 282 -28.51 17.09 4.79
CA LYS A 282 -27.60 17.82 5.68
C LYS A 282 -26.39 16.98 6.04
N ARG A 283 -26.57 15.69 6.33
CA ARG A 283 -25.51 14.75 6.63
C ARG A 283 -24.51 14.65 5.48
N ALA A 284 -24.99 14.42 4.26
CA ALA A 284 -24.15 14.35 3.07
C ALA A 284 -23.42 15.68 2.79
N MET A 285 -24.08 16.83 2.96
CA MET A 285 -23.46 18.17 2.80
C MET A 285 -22.36 18.41 3.86
N ILE A 286 -22.55 17.98 5.10
CA ILE A 286 -21.51 18.05 6.15
C ILE A 286 -20.33 17.15 5.77
N GLY A 287 -20.59 15.94 5.25
CA GLY A 287 -19.54 15.04 4.77
C GLY A 287 -18.70 15.66 3.65
N VAL A 288 -19.35 16.22 2.62
CA VAL A 288 -18.69 16.93 1.52
C VAL A 288 -17.86 18.11 2.06
N SER A 289 -18.45 18.93 2.93
CA SER A 289 -17.78 20.09 3.52
C SER A 289 -16.59 19.71 4.38
N THR A 290 -16.68 18.61 5.13
CA THR A 290 -15.57 18.10 5.96
C THR A 290 -14.36 17.77 5.12
N VAL A 291 -14.54 17.06 3.99
CA VAL A 291 -13.45 16.73 3.07
C VAL A 291 -12.85 17.99 2.45
N ALA A 292 -13.70 18.92 1.98
CA ALA A 292 -13.24 20.17 1.38
C ALA A 292 -12.44 21.04 2.36
N ILE A 293 -12.93 21.20 3.59
CA ILE A 293 -12.27 21.97 4.65
C ILE A 293 -10.94 21.35 5.03
N TRP A 294 -10.89 20.01 5.21
CA TRP A 294 -9.64 19.33 5.55
C TRP A 294 -8.58 19.59 4.48
N ASN A 295 -8.88 19.30 3.22
CA ASN A 295 -7.92 19.49 2.13
C ASN A 295 -7.55 20.96 1.93
N GLY A 296 -8.48 21.89 2.11
CA GLY A 296 -8.21 23.34 2.05
C GLY A 296 -7.29 23.82 3.17
N LEU A 297 -7.39 23.26 4.39
CA LEU A 297 -6.55 23.63 5.54
C LEU A 297 -5.20 22.89 5.55
N SER A 298 -5.15 21.65 5.10
CA SER A 298 -3.91 20.87 5.05
C SER A 298 -2.93 21.37 3.99
N THR A 299 -3.44 21.82 2.84
CA THR A 299 -2.62 22.28 1.70
C THR A 299 -1.53 23.30 2.07
N PRO A 300 -1.83 24.42 2.75
CA PRO A 300 -0.77 25.36 3.11
C PRO A 300 0.25 24.77 4.10
N LEU A 301 -0.19 23.92 5.02
CA LEU A 301 0.70 23.27 5.98
C LEU A 301 1.65 22.29 5.26
N GLU A 302 1.12 21.44 4.40
CA GLU A 302 1.90 20.50 3.57
C GLU A 302 2.90 21.26 2.68
N TYR A 303 2.42 22.33 2.02
CA TYR A 303 3.27 23.16 1.18
C TYR A 303 4.46 23.75 1.93
N PHE A 304 4.23 24.38 3.08
CA PHE A 304 5.32 24.98 3.85
C PHE A 304 6.25 23.95 4.48
N MET A 305 5.72 22.85 5.02
CA MET A 305 6.54 21.76 5.56
C MET A 305 7.45 21.14 4.49
N THR A 306 6.90 20.86 3.31
CA THR A 306 7.66 20.29 2.19
C THR A 306 8.70 21.27 1.65
N ARG A 307 8.36 22.58 1.57
CA ARG A 307 9.31 23.64 1.23
C ARG A 307 10.47 23.70 2.21
N ASP A 308 10.18 23.61 3.49
CA ASP A 308 11.22 23.67 4.53
C ASP A 308 12.14 22.45 4.47
N ILE A 309 11.63 21.25 4.20
CA ILE A 309 12.45 20.06 3.96
C ILE A 309 13.41 20.32 2.79
N TYR A 310 12.90 20.83 1.67
CA TYR A 310 13.70 21.12 0.48
C TYR A 310 14.82 22.14 0.77
N THR A 311 14.55 23.15 1.59
CA THR A 311 15.56 24.16 1.97
C THR A 311 16.57 23.65 2.99
N LEU A 312 16.16 22.73 3.87
CA LEU A 312 17.03 22.16 4.90
C LEU A 312 17.97 21.07 4.36
N ILE A 313 17.65 20.48 3.21
CA ILE A 313 18.44 19.43 2.55
C ILE A 313 18.84 19.91 1.15
N PRO A 314 19.99 20.60 1.01
CA PRO A 314 20.46 21.11 -0.28
C PRO A 314 20.64 20.03 -1.35
N GLU A 315 20.91 18.78 -0.93
CA GLU A 315 21.12 17.64 -1.81
C GLU A 315 19.84 17.25 -2.59
N LEU A 316 18.68 17.70 -2.15
CA LEU A 316 17.44 17.59 -2.94
C LEU A 316 17.47 18.45 -4.20
N ALA A 317 18.22 19.55 -4.19
CA ALA A 317 18.40 20.44 -5.34
C ALA A 317 19.47 19.95 -6.32
N THR A 318 20.48 19.20 -5.86
CA THR A 318 21.64 18.80 -6.70
C THR A 318 21.27 17.89 -7.87
N LYS A 319 20.19 17.09 -7.77
CA LYS A 319 19.68 16.31 -8.91
C LYS A 319 19.42 17.21 -10.13
N ASP A 320 18.95 18.41 -9.87
CA ASP A 320 18.49 19.33 -10.90
C ASP A 320 19.65 19.92 -11.71
N ASP A 321 20.82 20.10 -11.08
CA ASP A 321 21.97 20.74 -11.72
C ASP A 321 22.87 19.74 -12.47
N GLU A 322 23.04 18.52 -11.93
CA GLU A 322 23.94 17.51 -12.49
C GLU A 322 23.28 16.62 -13.58
N LEU A 323 22.01 16.30 -13.41
CA LEU A 323 21.30 15.34 -14.29
C LEU A 323 20.52 16.02 -15.41
N ARG A 324 20.17 17.29 -15.27
CA ARG A 324 19.37 18.05 -16.24
C ARG A 324 19.92 18.03 -17.66
N PRO A 325 21.23 18.28 -17.90
CA PRO A 325 21.77 18.23 -19.26
C PRO A 325 21.64 16.86 -19.90
N GLN A 326 21.80 15.80 -19.13
CA GLN A 326 21.68 14.42 -19.61
C GLN A 326 20.24 14.04 -19.95
N TYR A 327 19.26 14.56 -19.18
CA TYR A 327 17.84 14.39 -19.48
C TYR A 327 17.42 15.06 -20.77
N GLU A 328 17.90 16.31 -20.97
CA GLU A 328 17.59 17.05 -22.18
C GLU A 328 18.18 16.38 -23.43
N GLU A 329 19.34 15.76 -23.32
CA GLU A 329 19.99 15.03 -24.41
C GLU A 329 19.28 13.71 -24.72
N GLU A 330 18.91 12.91 -23.70
CA GLU A 330 18.13 11.68 -23.90
C GLU A 330 16.72 11.98 -24.39
N GLN A 331 16.09 13.04 -23.90
CA GLN A 331 14.77 13.44 -24.38
C GLN A 331 14.81 13.81 -25.87
N LYS A 332 15.86 14.50 -26.31
CA LYS A 332 16.08 14.81 -27.74
C LYS A 332 16.33 13.55 -28.56
N LEU A 333 17.07 12.57 -28.04
CA LEU A 333 17.32 11.29 -28.70
C LEU A 333 16.04 10.45 -28.79
N ASP A 334 15.26 10.36 -27.71
CA ASP A 334 13.96 9.67 -27.70
C ASP A 334 12.94 10.36 -28.62
N GLU A 335 12.96 11.69 -28.72
CA GLU A 335 12.12 12.47 -29.63
C GLU A 335 12.52 12.28 -31.08
N ALA A 336 13.81 12.13 -31.36
CA ALA A 336 14.32 11.87 -32.72
C ALA A 336 14.00 10.44 -33.20
N ASP A 337 14.06 9.45 -32.30
CA ASP A 337 13.84 8.03 -32.63
C ASP A 337 12.35 7.64 -32.65
N SER A 338 11.48 8.42 -32.03
CA SER A 338 10.08 8.09 -31.78
C SER A 338 9.10 9.05 -32.43
N LYS A 339 8.63 8.72 -33.62
CA LYS A 339 7.73 9.56 -34.44
C LYS A 339 6.30 9.71 -33.86
N THR A 340 5.86 8.87 -32.92
CA THR A 340 4.49 8.87 -32.38
C THR A 340 4.46 8.74 -30.85
N THR A 341 3.42 9.33 -30.22
CA THR A 341 3.16 9.20 -28.77
C THR A 341 3.07 7.73 -28.34
N LEU A 342 2.48 6.88 -29.19
CA LEU A 342 2.33 5.45 -28.91
C LEU A 342 3.69 4.72 -28.87
N SER A 343 4.63 5.09 -29.75
CA SER A 343 5.96 4.47 -29.75
C SER A 343 6.77 4.87 -28.52
N ARG A 344 6.60 6.11 -28.04
CA ARG A 344 7.20 6.57 -26.76
C ARG A 344 6.65 5.79 -25.58
N TYR A 345 5.34 5.61 -25.54
CA TYR A 345 4.69 4.81 -24.49
C TYR A 345 5.16 3.35 -24.51
N ALA A 346 5.25 2.75 -25.68
CA ALA A 346 5.78 1.40 -25.84
C ALA A 346 7.27 1.28 -25.43
N ALA A 347 8.07 2.34 -25.64
CA ALA A 347 9.46 2.38 -25.20
C ALA A 347 9.57 2.36 -23.67
N LEU A 348 8.71 3.10 -22.95
CA LEU A 348 8.66 3.08 -21.47
C LEU A 348 8.39 1.67 -20.95
N TRP A 349 7.39 0.98 -21.50
CA TRP A 349 7.08 -0.42 -21.14
C TRP A 349 8.24 -1.36 -21.46
N ARG A 350 8.88 -1.19 -22.61
CA ARG A 350 10.05 -2.01 -23.00
C ARG A 350 11.22 -1.82 -22.02
N ASN A 351 11.51 -0.58 -21.62
CA ASN A 351 12.57 -0.26 -20.69
C ASN A 351 12.28 -0.85 -19.32
N TYR A 352 11.04 -0.75 -18.84
CA TYR A 352 10.60 -1.35 -17.57
C TYR A 352 10.71 -2.88 -17.60
N ILE A 353 10.22 -3.55 -18.64
CA ILE A 353 10.28 -5.02 -18.78
C ILE A 353 11.73 -5.54 -18.82
N ARG A 354 12.65 -4.76 -19.37
CA ARG A 354 14.08 -5.12 -19.43
C ARG A 354 14.84 -4.82 -18.14
N HIS A 355 14.27 -4.04 -17.25
CA HIS A 355 14.95 -3.68 -16.01
C HIS A 355 15.04 -4.87 -15.04
N PRO A 356 16.17 -5.05 -14.31
CA PRO A 356 16.35 -6.18 -13.38
C PRO A 356 15.27 -6.26 -12.29
N VAL A 357 14.67 -5.15 -11.87
CA VAL A 357 13.60 -5.13 -10.86
C VAL A 357 12.22 -5.50 -11.42
N PHE A 358 12.07 -5.63 -12.76
CA PHE A 358 10.77 -5.88 -13.38
C PHE A 358 10.06 -7.09 -12.78
N LEU A 359 10.75 -8.22 -12.70
CA LEU A 359 10.12 -9.45 -12.20
C LEU A 359 9.71 -9.35 -10.73
N LEU A 360 10.51 -8.66 -9.89
CA LEU A 360 10.17 -8.37 -8.51
C LEU A 360 8.89 -7.51 -8.43
N SER A 361 8.90 -6.40 -9.13
CA SER A 361 7.81 -5.42 -9.20
C SER A 361 6.53 -6.01 -9.78
N PHE A 362 6.63 -6.79 -10.86
CA PHE A 362 5.52 -7.51 -11.47
C PHE A 362 4.92 -8.56 -10.53
N SER A 363 5.77 -9.34 -9.86
CA SER A 363 5.34 -10.34 -8.88
C SER A 363 4.69 -9.70 -7.66
N TYR A 364 5.19 -8.54 -7.21
CA TYR A 364 4.53 -7.78 -6.16
C TYR A 364 3.18 -7.24 -6.64
N GLY A 365 3.11 -6.71 -7.86
CA GLY A 365 1.86 -6.28 -8.48
C GLY A 365 0.82 -7.39 -8.53
N ALA A 366 1.22 -8.65 -8.80
CA ALA A 366 0.31 -9.79 -8.83
C ALA A 366 -0.41 -10.03 -7.47
N LEU A 367 0.14 -9.55 -6.34
CA LEU A 367 -0.55 -9.61 -5.05
C LEU A 367 -1.83 -8.76 -5.00
N TYR A 368 -1.99 -7.81 -5.92
CA TYR A 368 -3.22 -7.03 -6.06
C TYR A 368 -4.34 -7.79 -6.81
N MET A 369 -4.01 -8.89 -7.49
CA MET A 369 -5.01 -9.77 -8.11
C MET A 369 -5.58 -10.77 -7.10
N THR A 370 -6.09 -10.28 -5.97
CA THR A 370 -6.71 -11.12 -4.95
C THR A 370 -8.02 -10.54 -4.47
N ILE A 371 -9.00 -11.41 -4.21
CA ILE A 371 -10.20 -11.05 -3.45
C ILE A 371 -10.03 -11.26 -1.95
N LEU A 372 -8.93 -11.90 -1.52
CA LEU A 372 -8.63 -12.20 -0.12
C LEU A 372 -8.07 -10.96 0.58
N ASP A 373 -8.81 -9.87 0.45
CA ASP A 373 -8.54 -8.58 1.07
C ASP A 373 -9.82 -8.00 1.70
N ASN A 374 -9.74 -6.80 2.25
CA ASN A 374 -10.91 -6.09 2.79
C ASN A 374 -11.68 -5.30 1.71
N GLY A 375 -11.56 -5.70 0.45
CA GLY A 375 -12.21 -5.07 -0.68
C GLY A 375 -13.72 -5.32 -0.76
N SER A 376 -14.35 -4.68 -1.74
CA SER A 376 -15.80 -4.72 -1.94
C SER A 376 -16.33 -6.13 -2.25
N LEU A 377 -15.62 -6.88 -3.09
CA LEU A 377 -16.04 -8.21 -3.53
C LEU A 377 -16.15 -9.19 -2.36
N ASN A 378 -15.08 -9.28 -1.55
CA ASN A 378 -15.08 -10.15 -0.38
C ASN A 378 -16.11 -9.73 0.67
N THR A 379 -16.24 -8.42 0.89
CA THR A 379 -17.25 -7.90 1.83
C THR A 379 -18.67 -8.21 1.38
N ALA A 380 -18.98 -8.04 0.10
CA ALA A 380 -20.29 -8.35 -0.47
C ALA A 380 -20.60 -9.85 -0.34
N TYR A 381 -19.64 -10.73 -0.64
CA TYR A 381 -19.79 -12.17 -0.46
C TYR A 381 -20.08 -12.53 1.00
N LEU A 382 -19.28 -12.05 1.95
CA LEU A 382 -19.46 -12.36 3.37
C LEU A 382 -20.80 -11.84 3.92
N LYS A 383 -21.26 -10.66 3.46
CA LYS A 383 -22.62 -10.16 3.77
C LYS A 383 -23.71 -11.05 3.21
N TRP A 384 -23.57 -11.48 1.96
CA TRP A 384 -24.49 -12.42 1.35
C TRP A 384 -24.55 -13.76 2.12
N ARG A 385 -23.41 -14.22 2.65
CA ARG A 385 -23.31 -15.40 3.54
C ARG A 385 -23.95 -15.18 4.91
N GLY A 386 -24.39 -13.96 5.24
CA GLY A 386 -25.00 -13.60 6.51
C GLY A 386 -23.99 -13.38 7.66
N VAL A 387 -22.73 -13.07 7.33
CA VAL A 387 -21.74 -12.68 8.33
C VAL A 387 -22.12 -11.30 8.89
N PRO A 388 -22.21 -11.13 10.22
CA PRO A 388 -22.59 -9.86 10.85
C PRO A 388 -21.62 -8.73 10.49
N ASP A 389 -22.14 -7.52 10.25
CA ASP A 389 -21.34 -6.33 9.95
C ASP A 389 -20.35 -5.99 11.08
N SER A 390 -20.72 -6.26 12.33
CA SER A 390 -19.84 -6.10 13.49
C SER A 390 -18.60 -6.98 13.40
N LEU A 391 -18.73 -8.24 12.95
CA LEU A 391 -17.59 -9.15 12.77
C LEU A 391 -16.72 -8.73 11.59
N LEU A 392 -17.31 -8.23 10.50
CA LEU A 392 -16.56 -7.66 9.36
C LEU A 392 -15.78 -6.41 9.78
N GLY A 393 -16.39 -5.52 10.55
CA GLY A 393 -15.71 -4.35 11.11
C GLY A 393 -14.59 -4.73 12.07
N PHE A 394 -14.84 -5.69 12.97
CA PHE A 394 -13.83 -6.20 13.91
C PHE A 394 -12.65 -6.84 13.18
N SER A 395 -12.89 -7.71 12.20
CA SER A 395 -11.83 -8.35 11.41
C SER A 395 -10.97 -7.35 10.65
N ARG A 396 -11.56 -6.26 10.13
CA ARG A 396 -10.83 -5.15 9.50
C ARG A 396 -9.93 -4.43 10.50
N GLY A 397 -10.45 -4.13 11.69
CA GLY A 397 -9.68 -3.48 12.75
C GLY A 397 -8.50 -4.34 13.21
N VAL A 398 -8.74 -5.62 13.48
CA VAL A 398 -7.66 -6.56 13.86
C VAL A 398 -6.68 -6.76 12.70
N GLY A 399 -7.14 -6.87 11.45
CA GLY A 399 -6.27 -6.96 10.27
C GLY A 399 -5.35 -5.75 10.12
N ALA A 400 -5.84 -4.55 10.44
CA ALA A 400 -5.02 -3.35 10.45
C ALA A 400 -3.97 -3.36 11.58
N MET A 401 -4.32 -3.86 12.77
CA MET A 401 -3.35 -4.08 13.85
C MET A 401 -2.25 -5.07 13.43
N PHE A 402 -2.60 -6.18 12.75
CA PHE A 402 -1.62 -7.11 12.21
C PHE A 402 -0.75 -6.46 11.14
N GLY A 403 -1.30 -5.57 10.33
CA GLY A 403 -0.54 -4.73 9.40
C GLY A 403 0.51 -3.87 10.14
N LEU A 404 0.11 -3.18 11.20
CA LEU A 404 1.03 -2.42 12.04
C LEU A 404 2.12 -3.29 12.67
N LEU A 405 1.76 -4.50 13.17
CA LEU A 405 2.74 -5.46 13.67
C LEU A 405 3.76 -5.85 12.57
N GLY A 406 3.33 -6.00 11.32
CA GLY A 406 4.23 -6.22 10.19
C GLY A 406 5.29 -5.14 10.05
N THR A 407 4.92 -3.87 10.23
CA THR A 407 5.87 -2.75 10.17
C THR A 407 6.87 -2.71 11.34
N VAL A 408 6.52 -3.29 12.47
CA VAL A 408 7.43 -3.48 13.61
C VAL A 408 8.32 -4.70 13.42
N LEU A 409 7.76 -5.76 12.84
CA LEU A 409 8.46 -7.01 12.58
C LEU A 409 9.51 -6.86 11.46
N PHE A 410 9.26 -6.03 10.46
CA PHE A 410 10.17 -5.85 9.32
C PHE A 410 11.60 -5.43 9.72
N PRO A 411 11.83 -4.37 10.54
CA PRO A 411 13.16 -4.03 11.01
C PRO A 411 13.85 -5.17 11.76
N TYR A 412 13.09 -5.94 12.53
CA TYR A 412 13.61 -7.10 13.24
C TYR A 412 14.05 -8.21 12.26
N LEU A 413 13.19 -8.57 11.29
CA LEU A 413 13.55 -9.55 10.25
C LEU A 413 14.76 -9.08 9.44
N ARG A 414 14.86 -7.79 9.13
CA ARG A 414 15.98 -7.23 8.39
C ARG A 414 17.30 -7.33 9.14
N ARG A 415 17.29 -7.19 10.46
CA ARG A 415 18.47 -7.39 11.32
C ARG A 415 18.85 -8.87 11.43
N THR A 416 17.87 -9.75 11.51
CA THR A 416 18.08 -11.21 11.66
C THR A 416 18.47 -11.88 10.34
N ILE A 417 17.87 -11.43 9.23
CA ILE A 417 18.15 -11.96 7.88
C ILE A 417 19.05 -10.95 7.17
N SER A 418 20.33 -11.29 7.01
CA SER A 418 21.37 -10.42 6.46
C SER A 418 21.06 -9.84 5.08
N ARG A 419 20.23 -10.52 4.27
CA ARG A 419 19.87 -10.10 2.90
C ARG A 419 18.41 -9.64 2.83
N LEU A 420 18.23 -8.39 2.38
CA LEU A 420 16.91 -7.76 2.20
C LEU A 420 16.01 -8.55 1.21
N GLU A 421 16.61 -9.03 0.12
CA GLU A 421 15.94 -9.84 -0.90
C GLU A 421 15.31 -11.11 -0.30
N ARG A 422 16.01 -11.76 0.64
CA ARG A 422 15.48 -12.93 1.36
C ARG A 422 14.36 -12.57 2.33
N VAL A 423 14.40 -11.39 2.95
CA VAL A 423 13.28 -10.91 3.78
C VAL A 423 12.01 -10.82 2.92
N ALA A 424 12.11 -10.24 1.72
CA ALA A 424 10.99 -10.17 0.79
C ALA A 424 10.47 -11.58 0.44
N VAL A 425 11.34 -12.49 -0.01
CA VAL A 425 10.96 -13.87 -0.38
C VAL A 425 10.27 -14.58 0.78
N VAL A 426 10.87 -14.57 1.98
CA VAL A 426 10.31 -15.24 3.16
C VAL A 426 8.95 -14.66 3.53
N SER A 427 8.79 -13.34 3.48
CA SER A 427 7.53 -12.67 3.81
C SER A 427 6.42 -13.08 2.84
N ILE A 428 6.67 -13.13 1.53
CA ILE A 428 5.64 -13.52 0.55
C ILE A 428 5.30 -15.01 0.65
N TRP A 429 6.26 -15.89 0.92
CA TRP A 429 5.97 -17.30 1.18
C TRP A 429 5.13 -17.49 2.45
N LEU A 430 5.40 -16.77 3.52
CA LEU A 430 4.62 -16.82 4.75
C LEU A 430 3.23 -16.21 4.57
N PHE A 431 3.11 -15.15 3.77
CA PHE A 431 1.82 -14.62 3.35
C PHE A 431 0.98 -15.68 2.62
N TRP A 432 1.56 -16.38 1.64
CA TRP A 432 0.91 -17.48 0.94
C TRP A 432 0.54 -18.63 1.88
N LEU A 433 1.45 -19.07 2.72
CA LEU A 433 1.21 -20.16 3.69
C LEU A 433 0.06 -19.85 4.65
N CYS A 434 -0.10 -18.58 5.07
CA CYS A 434 -1.24 -18.15 5.86
C CYS A 434 -2.58 -18.32 5.13
N LEU A 435 -2.59 -18.31 3.80
CA LEU A 435 -3.81 -18.45 2.98
C LEU A 435 -4.07 -19.87 2.50
N VAL A 436 -3.10 -20.79 2.61
CA VAL A 436 -3.29 -22.21 2.26
C VAL A 436 -4.49 -22.85 2.98
N PRO A 437 -4.71 -22.62 4.29
CA PRO A 437 -5.88 -23.18 4.97
C PRO A 437 -7.22 -22.76 4.33
N VAL A 438 -7.29 -21.54 3.78
CA VAL A 438 -8.49 -21.09 3.04
C VAL A 438 -8.74 -21.99 1.84
N LEU A 439 -7.69 -22.23 1.03
CA LEU A 439 -7.76 -23.12 -0.12
C LEU A 439 -8.24 -24.52 0.28
N LEU A 440 -7.66 -25.09 1.33
CA LEU A 440 -7.97 -26.46 1.79
C LEU A 440 -9.41 -26.58 2.28
N VAL A 441 -9.90 -25.60 3.03
CA VAL A 441 -11.28 -25.63 3.56
C VAL A 441 -12.29 -25.45 2.43
N PHE A 442 -12.05 -24.56 1.47
CA PHE A 442 -12.91 -24.41 0.30
C PHE A 442 -12.90 -25.66 -0.59
N LEU A 443 -11.80 -26.39 -0.71
CA LEU A 443 -11.73 -27.67 -1.42
C LEU A 443 -12.51 -28.79 -0.72
N GLN A 444 -12.48 -28.85 0.62
CA GLN A 444 -13.10 -29.92 1.40
C GLN A 444 -14.56 -29.68 1.72
N ALA A 445 -14.90 -28.46 2.12
CA ALA A 445 -16.22 -28.10 2.64
C ALA A 445 -17.01 -27.14 1.73
N GLY A 446 -16.42 -26.75 0.57
CA GLY A 446 -17.02 -25.78 -0.33
C GLY A 446 -17.33 -24.46 0.36
N GLU A 447 -18.44 -23.85 0.00
CA GLU A 447 -18.96 -22.61 0.60
C GLU A 447 -19.73 -22.90 1.89
N SER A 448 -19.02 -23.10 2.97
CA SER A 448 -19.56 -23.36 4.30
C SER A 448 -19.29 -22.19 5.27
N ARG A 449 -20.02 -22.13 6.38
CA ARG A 449 -19.70 -21.15 7.45
C ARG A 449 -18.29 -21.30 7.99
N MET A 450 -17.78 -22.54 8.03
CA MET A 450 -16.40 -22.81 8.43
C MET A 450 -15.41 -22.19 7.45
N SER A 451 -15.68 -22.29 6.14
CA SER A 451 -14.86 -21.66 5.11
C SER A 451 -14.81 -20.13 5.27
N ASP A 452 -15.97 -19.51 5.57
CA ASP A 452 -16.06 -18.06 5.74
C ASP A 452 -15.22 -17.58 6.95
N TYR A 453 -15.28 -18.27 8.09
CA TYR A 453 -14.51 -17.89 9.28
C TYR A 453 -13.01 -18.19 9.15
N VAL A 454 -12.65 -19.33 8.55
CA VAL A 454 -11.24 -19.64 8.26
C VAL A 454 -10.66 -18.59 7.31
N MET A 455 -11.42 -18.19 6.27
CA MET A 455 -11.00 -17.15 5.36
C MET A 455 -10.75 -15.82 6.09
N LEU A 456 -11.69 -15.35 6.92
CA LEU A 456 -11.52 -14.12 7.70
C LEU A 456 -10.28 -14.17 8.60
N SER A 457 -10.11 -15.27 9.33
CA SER A 457 -8.98 -15.44 10.26
C SER A 457 -7.64 -15.46 9.55
N CYS A 458 -7.54 -16.22 8.46
CA CYS A 458 -6.32 -16.34 7.67
C CYS A 458 -5.95 -15.01 6.99
N MET A 459 -6.94 -14.29 6.47
CA MET A 459 -6.73 -12.96 5.89
C MET A 459 -6.16 -11.97 6.91
N VAL A 460 -6.67 -11.97 8.14
CA VAL A 460 -6.17 -11.13 9.23
C VAL A 460 -4.70 -11.44 9.53
N GLY A 461 -4.37 -12.73 9.75
CA GLY A 461 -2.99 -13.15 10.04
C GLY A 461 -2.01 -12.88 8.89
N ALA A 462 -2.47 -13.07 7.66
CA ALA A 462 -1.69 -12.84 6.44
C ALA A 462 -1.25 -11.37 6.28
N ARG A 463 -2.01 -10.40 6.81
CA ARG A 463 -1.68 -8.95 6.72
C ARG A 463 -0.30 -8.61 7.26
N MET A 464 0.13 -9.24 8.34
CA MET A 464 1.45 -9.00 8.90
C MET A 464 2.57 -9.27 7.90
N TRP A 465 2.49 -10.42 7.21
CA TRP A 465 3.49 -10.83 6.23
C TRP A 465 3.42 -10.04 4.94
N LEU A 466 2.21 -9.66 4.51
CA LEU A 466 2.02 -8.77 3.37
C LEU A 466 2.77 -7.45 3.58
N TRP A 467 2.63 -6.81 4.76
CA TRP A 467 3.29 -5.54 5.05
C TRP A 467 4.80 -5.67 5.28
N CYS A 468 5.28 -6.82 5.78
CA CYS A 468 6.71 -7.10 5.77
C CYS A 468 7.28 -7.22 4.34
N GLY A 469 6.55 -7.89 3.46
CA GLY A 469 6.90 -8.02 2.05
C GLY A 469 6.87 -6.69 1.31
N ASP A 470 5.86 -5.85 1.56
CA ASP A 470 5.69 -4.51 1.01
C ASP A 470 6.89 -3.60 1.36
N LEU A 471 7.27 -3.55 2.64
CA LEU A 471 8.41 -2.76 3.09
C LEU A 471 9.74 -3.25 2.52
N ALA A 472 9.91 -4.58 2.42
CA ALA A 472 11.10 -5.15 1.83
C ALA A 472 11.19 -4.84 0.33
N GLU A 473 10.08 -4.98 -0.41
CA GLU A 473 10.00 -4.62 -1.83
C GLU A 473 10.26 -3.14 -2.05
N THR A 474 9.60 -2.27 -1.29
CA THR A 474 9.79 -0.82 -1.34
C THR A 474 11.27 -0.44 -1.18
N GLN A 475 11.94 -1.01 -0.18
CA GLN A 475 13.35 -0.73 0.06
C GLN A 475 14.25 -1.31 -1.05
N ILE A 476 13.95 -2.50 -1.58
CA ILE A 476 14.69 -3.07 -2.73
C ILE A 476 14.58 -2.13 -3.93
N MET A 477 13.37 -1.65 -4.27
CA MET A 477 13.17 -0.72 -5.36
C MET A 477 13.98 0.57 -5.18
N GLN A 478 14.02 1.12 -3.95
CA GLN A 478 14.81 2.32 -3.62
C GLN A 478 16.33 2.10 -3.72
N GLU A 479 16.80 0.88 -3.48
CA GLU A 479 18.23 0.55 -3.49
C GLU A 479 18.74 0.09 -4.87
N TRP A 480 17.87 -0.50 -5.71
CA TRP A 480 18.23 -1.08 -7.01
C TRP A 480 18.00 -0.14 -8.20
N ILE A 481 17.12 0.85 -8.05
CA ILE A 481 16.83 1.79 -9.13
C ILE A 481 17.77 2.99 -9.02
N LYS A 482 18.37 3.37 -10.15
CA LYS A 482 19.17 4.61 -10.21
C LYS A 482 18.27 5.81 -9.99
N PRO A 483 18.73 6.85 -9.26
CA PRO A 483 17.96 8.08 -9.04
C PRO A 483 17.42 8.70 -10.34
N ARG A 484 18.15 8.53 -11.43
CA ARG A 484 17.80 9.01 -12.77
C ARG A 484 16.52 8.41 -13.35
N HIS A 485 16.19 7.15 -13.04
CA HIS A 485 15.03 6.44 -13.58
C HIS A 485 14.00 6.09 -12.50
N CYS A 486 14.13 6.73 -11.34
CA CYS A 486 13.33 6.39 -10.18
C CYS A 486 11.84 6.65 -10.41
N GLY A 487 11.49 7.83 -10.94
CA GLY A 487 10.12 8.19 -11.24
C GLY A 487 9.52 7.30 -12.33
N ALA A 488 10.24 7.12 -13.45
CA ALA A 488 9.74 6.33 -14.57
C ALA A 488 9.46 4.87 -14.18
N ILE A 489 10.41 4.18 -13.53
CA ILE A 489 10.27 2.75 -13.17
C ILE A 489 9.19 2.54 -12.10
N ASN A 490 9.15 3.38 -11.06
CA ASN A 490 8.13 3.26 -10.01
C ASN A 490 6.73 3.61 -10.54
N ALA A 491 6.61 4.59 -11.44
CA ALA A 491 5.33 4.90 -12.08
C ALA A 491 4.83 3.77 -12.99
N MET A 492 5.73 3.05 -13.68
CA MET A 492 5.38 1.83 -14.42
C MET A 492 4.90 0.72 -13.49
N GLN A 493 5.50 0.59 -12.31
CA GLN A 493 5.03 -0.30 -11.25
C GLN A 493 3.61 0.08 -10.80
N THR A 494 3.34 1.35 -10.52
CA THR A 494 1.99 1.84 -10.20
C THR A 494 0.98 1.51 -11.29
N ALA A 495 1.32 1.76 -12.56
CA ALA A 495 0.48 1.38 -13.70
C ALA A 495 0.18 -0.13 -13.73
N THR A 496 1.18 -0.97 -13.40
CA THR A 496 1.01 -2.42 -13.30
C THR A 496 0.04 -2.81 -12.18
N TYR A 497 0.09 -2.16 -11.01
CA TYR A 497 -0.86 -2.40 -9.92
C TYR A 497 -2.29 -2.06 -10.34
N GLN A 498 -2.48 -0.92 -10.99
CA GLN A 498 -3.79 -0.49 -11.45
C GLN A 498 -4.38 -1.48 -12.47
N LEU A 499 -3.54 -2.01 -13.37
CA LEU A 499 -3.95 -3.07 -14.30
C LEU A 499 -4.43 -4.32 -13.55
N PHE A 500 -3.70 -4.75 -12.52
CA PHE A 500 -4.06 -5.95 -11.76
C PHE A 500 -5.32 -5.73 -10.91
N PHE A 501 -5.51 -4.53 -10.35
CA PHE A 501 -6.77 -4.16 -9.71
C PHE A 501 -7.95 -4.22 -10.69
N MET A 502 -7.77 -3.73 -11.91
CA MET A 502 -8.82 -3.81 -12.93
C MET A 502 -9.14 -5.26 -13.29
N ILE A 503 -8.14 -6.12 -13.41
CA ILE A 503 -8.34 -7.55 -13.73
C ILE A 503 -9.19 -8.23 -12.65
N ILE A 504 -8.88 -8.04 -11.37
CA ILE A 504 -9.66 -8.68 -10.30
C ILE A 504 -11.09 -8.15 -10.22
N GLN A 505 -11.30 -6.85 -10.48
CA GLN A 505 -12.65 -6.29 -10.57
C GLN A 505 -13.44 -6.87 -11.75
N LEU A 506 -12.78 -7.02 -12.91
CA LEU A 506 -13.39 -7.66 -14.08
C LEU A 506 -13.74 -9.14 -13.80
N MET A 507 -12.86 -9.87 -13.10
CA MET A 507 -13.14 -11.24 -12.66
C MET A 507 -14.37 -11.27 -11.75
N GLY A 508 -14.55 -10.29 -10.86
CA GLY A 508 -15.76 -10.15 -10.04
C GLY A 508 -17.04 -9.88 -10.85
N VAL A 509 -16.92 -9.23 -12.03
CA VAL A 509 -18.05 -9.04 -12.95
C VAL A 509 -18.36 -10.34 -13.71
N VAL A 510 -17.34 -11.08 -14.15
CA VAL A 510 -17.50 -12.35 -14.86
C VAL A 510 -18.08 -13.43 -13.94
N PHE A 511 -17.55 -13.55 -12.73
CA PHE A 511 -18.01 -14.47 -11.69
C PHE A 511 -18.94 -13.73 -10.71
N HIS A 512 -20.06 -13.20 -11.24
CA HIS A 512 -20.99 -12.37 -10.46
C HIS A 512 -21.90 -13.17 -9.52
N ASP A 513 -22.06 -14.48 -9.75
CA ASP A 513 -22.83 -15.36 -8.88
C ASP A 513 -22.01 -15.68 -7.61
N PRO A 514 -22.54 -15.38 -6.41
CA PRO A 514 -21.89 -15.73 -5.16
C PRO A 514 -21.50 -17.20 -5.03
N SER A 515 -22.23 -18.12 -5.65
CA SER A 515 -21.90 -19.56 -5.68
C SER A 515 -20.61 -19.88 -6.45
N GLN A 516 -20.09 -18.94 -7.23
CA GLN A 516 -18.83 -19.06 -7.98
C GLN A 516 -17.64 -18.44 -7.22
N PHE A 517 -17.88 -17.93 -6.01
CA PHE A 517 -16.84 -17.26 -5.22
C PHE A 517 -15.64 -18.16 -4.92
N GLN A 518 -15.87 -19.47 -4.81
CA GLN A 518 -14.81 -20.46 -4.67
C GLN A 518 -13.77 -20.38 -5.81
N ALA A 519 -14.19 -20.13 -7.05
CA ALA A 519 -13.26 -19.98 -8.18
C ALA A 519 -12.36 -18.76 -8.01
N LEU A 520 -12.90 -17.65 -7.50
CA LEU A 520 -12.14 -16.44 -7.21
C LEU A 520 -11.14 -16.65 -6.06
N VAL A 521 -11.49 -17.44 -5.04
CA VAL A 521 -10.58 -17.84 -3.96
C VAL A 521 -9.40 -18.65 -4.54
N PHE A 522 -9.67 -19.64 -5.38
CA PHE A 522 -8.62 -20.45 -6.00
C PHE A 522 -7.72 -19.61 -6.91
N PHE A 523 -8.30 -18.72 -7.70
CA PHE A 523 -7.55 -17.79 -8.51
C PHE A 523 -6.62 -16.93 -7.64
N SER A 524 -7.12 -16.34 -6.56
CA SER A 524 -6.37 -15.49 -5.65
C SER A 524 -5.20 -16.21 -5.00
N VAL A 525 -5.40 -17.40 -4.43
CA VAL A 525 -4.33 -18.18 -3.78
C VAL A 525 -3.27 -18.63 -4.80
N SER A 526 -3.71 -18.99 -6.03
CA SER A 526 -2.79 -19.36 -7.12
C SER A 526 -1.95 -18.17 -7.59
N THR A 527 -2.53 -16.98 -7.66
CA THR A 527 -1.81 -15.76 -8.05
C THR A 527 -0.77 -15.36 -7.00
N ILE A 528 -1.10 -15.49 -5.71
CA ILE A 528 -0.16 -15.25 -4.62
C ILE A 528 0.98 -16.29 -4.65
N LEU A 529 0.69 -17.57 -4.97
CA LEU A 529 1.72 -18.58 -5.18
C LEU A 529 2.66 -18.20 -6.35
N ALA A 530 2.08 -17.79 -7.47
CA ALA A 530 2.87 -17.34 -8.63
C ALA A 530 3.76 -16.14 -8.27
N ALA A 531 3.26 -15.21 -7.45
CA ALA A 531 4.06 -14.12 -6.92
C ALA A 531 5.21 -14.62 -6.05
N ALA A 532 4.97 -15.55 -5.11
CA ALA A 532 6.01 -16.12 -4.26
C ALA A 532 7.11 -16.84 -5.07
N VAL A 533 6.72 -17.59 -6.10
CA VAL A 533 7.65 -18.21 -7.05
C VAL A 533 8.44 -17.15 -7.83
N GLY A 534 7.77 -16.09 -8.29
CA GLY A 534 8.41 -14.98 -9.00
C GLY A 534 9.46 -14.26 -8.14
N PHE A 535 9.16 -13.97 -6.86
CA PHE A 535 10.13 -13.43 -5.90
C PHE A 535 11.34 -14.34 -5.70
N THR A 536 11.10 -15.66 -5.58
CA THR A 536 12.17 -16.65 -5.40
C THR A 536 13.07 -16.73 -6.63
N TYR A 537 12.47 -16.76 -7.83
CA TYR A 537 13.21 -16.78 -9.08
C TYR A 537 14.02 -15.50 -9.28
N TRP A 538 13.44 -14.34 -8.94
CA TRP A 538 14.13 -13.06 -8.99
C TRP A 538 15.33 -13.03 -8.04
N ASP A 539 15.18 -13.47 -6.77
CA ASP A 539 16.30 -13.53 -5.81
C ASP A 539 17.41 -14.47 -6.29
N ALA A 540 17.05 -15.64 -6.82
CA ALA A 540 18.01 -16.59 -7.34
C ALA A 540 18.80 -16.04 -8.54
N ARG A 541 18.15 -15.27 -9.42
CA ARG A 541 18.77 -14.75 -10.65
C ARG A 541 19.54 -13.45 -10.45
N PHE A 542 18.98 -12.52 -9.70
CA PHE A 542 19.52 -11.16 -9.56
C PHE A 542 19.99 -10.87 -8.14
N GLY A 543 19.24 -11.25 -7.11
CA GLY A 543 19.50 -10.90 -5.73
C GLY A 543 20.85 -11.39 -5.21
N GLN A 544 21.36 -12.52 -5.71
CA GLN A 544 22.68 -13.03 -5.35
C GLN A 544 23.84 -12.21 -5.93
N HIS A 545 23.60 -11.48 -7.01
CA HIS A 545 24.61 -10.68 -7.72
C HIS A 545 24.53 -9.18 -7.42
N ARG A 546 23.86 -8.79 -6.33
CA ARG A 546 23.68 -7.39 -5.93
C ARG A 546 24.99 -6.61 -5.88
N SER A 547 26.04 -7.17 -5.28
CA SER A 547 27.35 -6.48 -5.15
C SER A 547 27.96 -6.14 -6.50
N LEU A 548 27.85 -7.05 -7.47
CA LEU A 548 28.33 -6.82 -8.84
C LEU A 548 27.50 -5.78 -9.59
N TYR A 549 26.19 -5.81 -9.40
CA TYR A 549 25.27 -4.87 -10.06
C TYR A 549 25.41 -3.45 -9.50
N VAL A 550 25.51 -3.28 -8.18
CA VAL A 550 25.70 -1.98 -7.53
C VAL A 550 27.09 -1.41 -7.86
N GLN A 551 28.15 -2.24 -7.89
CA GLN A 551 29.50 -1.81 -8.29
C GLN A 551 29.61 -1.39 -9.76
N SER A 552 28.87 -2.04 -10.67
CA SER A 552 28.84 -1.64 -12.09
C SER A 552 28.07 -0.34 -12.33
N GLN A 553 27.42 0.20 -11.30
CA GLN A 553 26.58 1.40 -11.38
C GLN A 553 27.22 2.64 -10.71
N GLN A 554 28.29 2.43 -9.94
CA GLN A 554 29.18 3.49 -9.42
C GLN A 554 30.24 3.86 -10.44
#